data_d6cb798ecca44e4ab3672f39d33231d4
#
_entry.id   d6cb798ecca44e4ab3672f39d33231d4
#
_cell.length_a   1.000
_cell.length_b   1.000
_cell.length_c   1.000
_cell.angle_alpha   90.00
_cell.angle_beta   90.00
_cell.angle_gamma   90.00
#
_symmetry.space_group_name_H-M   'P 1'
#
loop_
_entity.id
_entity.type
_entity.pdbx_description
1 polymer ?
#
loop_
_entity_poly.entity_id
_entity_poly.type
_entity_poly.pdbx_seq_one_letter_code
_entity_poly.pdbx_strand_id
1 'polypeptide(L)'
;MVSPHRQDEFPSETTWWWMDSICINQKDQIERSTQVELMGRIYQIAARATVIWLGEEYEDSAEAIKFLHDLGWQDSMSPAQVKQIQSRKNSWKAVESLLSRKWWERMWTLQEFLLCQEAAFYCGRSTITREDMHAGVIGVWRWQQRDNSLIQRRVYEKAWNRFRLLEWYDQIKDNMPLVGTMAYTATLRATDKKDRLYSLLGVVAAKDRKIVGRPDYQSPTSLVYA
;
A
#
# COMPACT_ATOMS: atom_id res chain seq x y z
N MET A 1 -14.46 -8.52 -24.79
CA MET A 1 -13.15 -8.30 -25.43
C MET A 1 -12.13 -8.38 -24.33
N VAL A 2 -11.33 -9.44 -24.29
CA VAL A 2 -10.29 -9.66 -23.29
C VAL A 2 -9.12 -8.75 -23.64
N SER A 3 -8.74 -7.84 -22.74
CA SER A 3 -7.50 -7.05 -22.89
C SER A 3 -6.31 -8.01 -22.96
N PRO A 4 -5.37 -7.80 -23.90
CA PRO A 4 -4.18 -8.64 -23.96
C PRO A 4 -3.37 -8.41 -22.69
N HIS A 5 -3.00 -9.50 -22.02
CA HIS A 5 -1.99 -9.52 -20.97
C HIS A 5 -0.75 -8.78 -21.48
N ARG A 6 -0.44 -7.62 -20.90
CA ARG A 6 0.91 -7.05 -21.03
C ARG A 6 1.85 -8.04 -20.34
N GLN A 7 2.63 -8.73 -21.14
CA GLN A 7 3.77 -9.50 -20.65
C GLN A 7 4.66 -8.52 -19.88
N ASP A 8 5.02 -8.93 -18.66
CA ASP A 8 5.89 -8.19 -17.74
C ASP A 8 7.26 -7.98 -18.38
N GLU A 9 7.40 -6.92 -19.17
CA GLU A 9 8.71 -6.42 -19.53
C GLU A 9 9.29 -5.72 -18.30
N PHE A 10 10.26 -6.35 -17.65
CA PHE A 10 11.16 -5.62 -16.77
C PHE A 10 11.64 -4.38 -17.52
N PRO A 11 11.69 -3.22 -16.87
CA PRO A 11 12.13 -1.99 -17.52
C PRO A 11 13.47 -2.22 -18.21
N SER A 12 13.60 -1.71 -19.42
CA SER A 12 14.84 -1.82 -20.20
C SER A 12 16.04 -1.30 -19.38
N GLU A 13 17.25 -1.73 -19.71
CA GLU A 13 18.51 -1.31 -19.05
C GLU A 13 18.70 0.22 -18.94
N THR A 14 17.90 0.99 -19.66
CA THR A 14 17.91 2.46 -19.67
C THR A 14 16.86 3.10 -18.75
N THR A 15 16.14 2.33 -17.92
CA THR A 15 15.12 2.87 -17.01
C THR A 15 15.76 3.37 -15.72
N TRP A 16 15.50 4.65 -15.37
CA TRP A 16 15.91 5.21 -14.10
C TRP A 16 14.97 4.82 -12.98
N TRP A 17 15.55 4.36 -11.87
CA TRP A 17 14.82 3.97 -10.67
C TRP A 17 15.13 4.94 -9.54
N TRP A 18 14.08 5.36 -8.85
CA TRP A 18 14.23 6.08 -7.59
C TRP A 18 13.80 5.15 -6.44
N MET A 19 14.67 5.01 -5.46
CA MET A 19 14.44 4.24 -4.24
C MET A 19 14.94 5.07 -3.06
N ASP A 20 14.08 5.34 -2.08
CA ASP A 20 14.37 6.16 -0.92
C ASP A 20 15.61 5.68 -0.13
N SER A 21 15.77 4.37 0.00
CA SER A 21 16.90 3.76 0.71
C SER A 21 18.26 3.91 0.02
N ILE A 22 18.26 4.21 -1.28
CA ILE A 22 19.47 4.37 -2.10
C ILE A 22 19.69 5.84 -2.44
N CYS A 23 18.62 6.55 -2.79
CA CYS A 23 18.68 7.90 -3.29
C CYS A 23 18.75 8.96 -2.19
N ILE A 24 18.48 8.60 -0.94
CA ILE A 24 18.51 9.53 0.21
C ILE A 24 19.56 9.07 1.22
N ASN A 25 20.48 9.97 1.59
CA ASN A 25 21.38 9.72 2.71
C ASN A 25 20.61 9.82 4.04
N GLN A 26 20.15 8.68 4.54
CA GLN A 26 19.33 8.58 5.75
C GLN A 26 20.04 9.06 7.04
N LYS A 27 21.37 9.22 7.00
CA LYS A 27 22.19 9.70 8.15
C LYS A 27 22.31 11.22 8.16
N ASP A 28 22.11 11.88 7.01
CA ASP A 28 22.12 13.34 6.89
C ASP A 28 20.71 13.88 7.11
N GLN A 29 20.48 14.50 8.28
CA GLN A 29 19.17 15.02 8.64
C GLN A 29 18.70 16.19 7.77
N ILE A 30 19.62 16.97 7.22
CA ILE A 30 19.33 18.11 6.34
C ILE A 30 18.87 17.58 5.00
N GLU A 31 19.64 16.65 4.41
CA GLU A 31 19.28 16.02 3.14
C GLU A 31 17.95 15.24 3.30
N ARG A 32 17.79 14.46 4.36
CA ARG A 32 16.54 13.74 4.66
C ARG A 32 15.35 14.68 4.73
N SER A 33 15.46 15.82 5.42
CA SER A 33 14.38 16.81 5.50
C SER A 33 13.98 17.34 4.13
N THR A 34 14.96 17.71 3.30
CA THR A 34 14.73 18.19 1.94
C THR A 34 14.11 17.14 1.03
N GLN A 35 14.61 15.91 1.08
CA GLN A 35 14.10 14.82 0.24
C GLN A 35 12.69 14.40 0.64
N VAL A 36 12.38 14.36 1.94
CA VAL A 36 11.03 14.07 2.45
C VAL A 36 10.00 15.11 1.97
N GLU A 37 10.38 16.39 1.86
CA GLU A 37 9.52 17.42 1.28
C GLU A 37 9.18 17.12 -0.19
N LEU A 38 10.10 16.50 -0.93
CA LEU A 38 9.95 16.19 -2.36
C LEU A 38 9.26 14.86 -2.63
N MET A 39 9.25 13.92 -1.68
CA MET A 39 8.77 12.54 -1.90
C MET A 39 7.37 12.49 -2.50
N GLY A 40 6.43 13.29 -1.98
CA GLY A 40 5.07 13.34 -2.51
C GLY A 40 5.04 13.66 -4.01
N ARG A 41 5.84 14.65 -4.43
CA ARG A 41 5.96 15.03 -5.85
C ARG A 41 6.62 13.93 -6.69
N ILE A 42 7.64 13.25 -6.14
CA ILE A 42 8.32 12.16 -6.85
C ILE A 42 7.32 11.06 -7.22
N TYR A 43 6.48 10.61 -6.27
CA TYR A 43 5.45 9.60 -6.56
C TYR A 43 4.36 10.08 -7.52
N GLN A 44 3.97 11.37 -7.45
CA GLN A 44 2.96 11.95 -8.35
C GLN A 44 3.41 12.04 -9.80
N ILE A 45 4.72 12.30 -10.03
CA ILE A 45 5.27 12.50 -11.38
C ILE A 45 6.00 11.29 -11.94
N ALA A 46 6.03 10.17 -11.21
CA ALA A 46 6.64 8.94 -11.68
C ALA A 46 6.05 8.58 -13.06
N ALA A 47 6.90 8.57 -14.09
CA ALA A 47 6.50 8.46 -15.49
C ALA A 47 5.92 7.08 -15.86
N ARG A 48 6.15 6.08 -15.00
CA ARG A 48 5.66 4.71 -15.13
C ARG A 48 5.07 4.25 -13.80
N ALA A 49 4.71 2.98 -13.71
CA ALA A 49 4.15 2.39 -12.50
C ALA A 49 5.11 2.44 -11.30
N THR A 50 4.56 2.64 -10.13
CA THR A 50 5.27 2.43 -8.87
C THR A 50 5.35 0.94 -8.57
N VAL A 51 6.56 0.47 -8.32
CA VAL A 51 6.80 -0.91 -7.87
C VAL A 51 6.67 -0.98 -6.36
N ILE A 52 5.67 -1.70 -5.90
CA ILE A 52 5.43 -1.97 -4.47
C ILE A 52 6.05 -3.32 -4.13
N TRP A 53 7.21 -3.29 -3.45
CA TRP A 53 7.93 -4.49 -3.08
C TRP A 53 7.45 -5.05 -1.74
N LEU A 54 6.78 -6.20 -1.78
CA LEU A 54 6.30 -6.91 -0.59
C LEU A 54 7.37 -7.82 0.05
N GLY A 55 8.52 -7.98 -0.59
CA GLY A 55 9.62 -8.85 -0.15
C GLY A 55 9.80 -10.07 -1.04
N GLU A 56 10.79 -10.90 -0.68
CA GLU A 56 11.07 -12.14 -1.38
C GLU A 56 9.89 -13.11 -1.32
N GLU A 57 9.85 -14.04 -2.27
CA GLU A 57 8.89 -15.13 -2.27
C GLU A 57 9.05 -15.99 -1.01
N TYR A 58 7.95 -16.21 -0.31
CA TYR A 58 7.92 -16.96 0.93
C TYR A 58 6.50 -17.50 1.18
N GLU A 59 6.38 -18.71 1.72
CA GLU A 59 5.11 -19.34 2.11
C GLU A 59 4.02 -19.25 1.02
N ASP A 60 4.31 -19.77 -0.17
CA ASP A 60 3.36 -19.84 -1.28
C ASP A 60 2.80 -18.47 -1.74
N SER A 61 3.65 -17.44 -1.76
CA SER A 61 3.25 -16.09 -2.20
C SER A 61 2.61 -16.06 -3.59
N ALA A 62 3.09 -16.90 -4.51
CA ALA A 62 2.50 -17.06 -5.85
C ALA A 62 1.07 -17.59 -5.79
N GLU A 63 0.81 -18.59 -4.92
CA GLU A 63 -0.54 -19.12 -4.68
C GLU A 63 -1.44 -18.05 -4.05
N ALA A 64 -0.91 -17.24 -3.12
CA ALA A 64 -1.67 -16.14 -2.52
C ALA A 64 -2.13 -15.12 -3.57
N ILE A 65 -1.23 -14.70 -4.45
CA ILE A 65 -1.51 -13.75 -5.52
C ILE A 65 -2.56 -14.31 -6.48
N LYS A 66 -2.39 -15.56 -6.94
CA LYS A 66 -3.37 -16.24 -7.78
C LYS A 66 -4.72 -16.34 -7.11
N PHE A 67 -4.74 -16.71 -5.82
CA PHE A 67 -5.99 -16.87 -5.08
C PHE A 67 -6.70 -15.54 -4.86
N LEU A 68 -5.98 -14.45 -4.58
CA LEU A 68 -6.55 -13.11 -4.49
C LEU A 68 -7.19 -12.68 -5.82
N HIS A 69 -6.51 -12.93 -6.94
CA HIS A 69 -7.08 -12.69 -8.25
C HIS A 69 -8.39 -13.48 -8.45
N ASP A 70 -8.38 -14.78 -8.16
CA ASP A 70 -9.58 -15.62 -8.26
C ASP A 70 -10.75 -15.10 -7.39
N LEU A 71 -10.46 -14.66 -6.14
CA LEU A 71 -11.48 -14.14 -5.22
C LEU A 71 -12.07 -12.80 -5.68
N GLY A 72 -11.28 -11.97 -6.36
CA GLY A 72 -11.68 -10.63 -6.78
C GLY A 72 -12.76 -10.66 -7.87
N TRP A 73 -12.72 -11.65 -8.75
CA TRP A 73 -13.56 -11.70 -9.95
C TRP A 73 -14.73 -12.68 -9.87
N GLN A 74 -15.08 -13.15 -8.68
CA GLN A 74 -16.19 -14.09 -8.48
C GLN A 74 -17.48 -13.36 -8.11
N ASP A 75 -18.40 -13.23 -9.05
CA ASP A 75 -19.68 -12.55 -8.84
C ASP A 75 -20.79 -13.45 -8.29
N SER A 76 -20.89 -14.69 -8.75
CA SER A 76 -21.88 -15.65 -8.26
C SER A 76 -21.28 -17.05 -8.13
N MET A 77 -21.60 -17.74 -7.04
CA MET A 77 -21.07 -19.07 -6.77
C MET A 77 -22.17 -20.03 -6.37
N SER A 78 -22.10 -21.25 -6.91
CA SER A 78 -22.91 -22.38 -6.44
C SER A 78 -22.48 -22.80 -5.01
N PRO A 79 -23.36 -23.46 -4.23
CA PRO A 79 -23.00 -23.97 -2.92
C PRO A 79 -21.78 -24.91 -2.90
N ALA A 80 -21.56 -25.64 -3.99
CA ALA A 80 -20.39 -26.50 -4.15
C ALA A 80 -19.09 -25.72 -4.27
N GLN A 81 -19.09 -24.66 -5.08
CA GLN A 81 -17.92 -23.74 -5.21
C GLN A 81 -17.62 -23.03 -3.90
N VAL A 82 -18.65 -22.62 -3.15
CA VAL A 82 -18.47 -22.02 -1.81
C VAL A 82 -17.71 -22.98 -0.88
N LYS A 83 -18.14 -24.25 -0.80
CA LYS A 83 -17.45 -25.27 0.01
C LYS A 83 -16.03 -25.52 -0.47
N GLN A 84 -15.81 -25.55 -1.78
CA GLN A 84 -14.49 -25.75 -2.36
C GLN A 84 -13.53 -24.63 -1.97
N ILE A 85 -13.96 -23.36 -2.05
CA ILE A 85 -13.12 -22.20 -1.67
C ILE A 85 -12.84 -22.19 -0.18
N GLN A 86 -13.84 -22.44 0.67
CA GLN A 86 -13.64 -22.54 2.11
C GLN A 86 -12.66 -23.66 2.50
N SER A 87 -12.64 -24.77 1.76
CA SER A 87 -11.74 -25.89 2.02
C SER A 87 -10.27 -25.63 1.63
N ARG A 88 -9.97 -24.58 0.85
CA ARG A 88 -8.60 -24.22 0.41
C ARG A 88 -7.78 -23.59 1.54
N LYS A 89 -7.62 -24.30 2.66
CA LYS A 89 -6.95 -23.77 3.87
C LYS A 89 -5.53 -23.25 3.60
N ASN A 90 -4.78 -23.92 2.73
CA ASN A 90 -3.41 -23.47 2.38
C ASN A 90 -3.42 -22.14 1.60
N SER A 91 -4.35 -21.96 0.66
CA SER A 91 -4.49 -20.70 -0.08
C SER A 91 -4.89 -19.54 0.85
N TRP A 92 -5.80 -19.78 1.81
CA TRP A 92 -6.16 -18.78 2.82
C TRP A 92 -4.98 -18.42 3.72
N LYS A 93 -4.19 -19.42 4.16
CA LYS A 93 -2.96 -19.18 4.92
C LYS A 93 -1.92 -18.39 4.12
N ALA A 94 -1.77 -18.70 2.83
CA ALA A 94 -0.86 -17.97 1.95
C ALA A 94 -1.29 -16.49 1.79
N VAL A 95 -2.60 -16.21 1.63
CA VAL A 95 -3.13 -14.84 1.61
C VAL A 95 -2.89 -14.15 2.95
N GLU A 96 -3.10 -14.82 4.08
CA GLU A 96 -2.82 -14.25 5.41
C GLU A 96 -1.35 -13.87 5.56
N SER A 97 -0.44 -14.73 5.11
CA SER A 97 1.00 -14.45 5.09
C SER A 97 1.34 -13.23 4.22
N LEU A 98 0.80 -13.15 3.00
CA LEU A 98 1.02 -12.03 2.09
C LEU A 98 0.52 -10.69 2.67
N LEU A 99 -0.67 -10.68 3.26
CA LEU A 99 -1.26 -9.49 3.89
C LEU A 99 -0.65 -9.17 5.27
N SER A 100 0.19 -10.07 5.82
CA SER A 100 0.98 -9.83 7.04
C SER A 100 2.33 -9.18 6.76
N ARG A 101 2.72 -8.98 5.50
CA ARG A 101 4.00 -8.37 5.14
C ARG A 101 4.13 -6.99 5.75
N LYS A 102 5.36 -6.61 6.17
CA LYS A 102 5.67 -5.34 6.85
C LYS A 102 5.24 -4.10 6.04
N TRP A 103 5.20 -4.21 4.74
CA TRP A 103 4.77 -3.13 3.87
C TRP A 103 3.39 -2.56 4.28
N TRP A 104 2.45 -3.42 4.60
CA TRP A 104 1.10 -3.03 5.00
C TRP A 104 1.03 -2.23 6.31
N GLU A 105 2.09 -2.26 7.11
CA GLU A 105 2.15 -1.58 8.41
C GLU A 105 2.92 -0.26 8.39
N ARG A 106 3.74 -0.01 7.36
CA ARG A 106 4.61 1.15 7.33
C ARG A 106 3.85 2.42 6.96
N MET A 107 4.16 3.51 7.64
CA MET A 107 3.57 4.82 7.40
C MET A 107 3.96 5.40 6.04
N TRP A 108 5.24 5.31 5.66
CA TRP A 108 5.78 5.86 4.40
C TRP A 108 5.20 5.24 3.14
N THR A 109 4.75 3.98 3.21
CA THR A 109 4.13 3.31 2.07
C THR A 109 2.79 3.92 1.65
N LEU A 110 2.25 4.89 2.40
CA LEU A 110 1.06 5.64 2.01
C LEU A 110 1.28 6.48 0.77
N GLN A 111 2.40 7.23 0.68
CA GLN A 111 2.64 8.11 -0.46
C GLN A 111 2.85 7.30 -1.74
N GLU A 112 3.66 6.24 -1.69
CA GLU A 112 3.88 5.38 -2.85
C GLU A 112 2.61 4.67 -3.32
N PHE A 113 1.66 4.44 -2.42
CA PHE A 113 0.40 3.77 -2.72
C PHE A 113 -0.71 4.71 -3.20
N LEU A 114 -0.83 5.91 -2.60
CA LEU A 114 -1.92 6.83 -2.87
C LEU A 114 -1.62 7.80 -4.02
N LEU A 115 -0.35 8.23 -4.18
CA LEU A 115 0.02 9.32 -5.08
C LEU A 115 0.37 8.85 -6.48
N CYS A 116 0.75 7.59 -6.66
CA CYS A 116 1.12 7.05 -7.97
C CYS A 116 -0.12 6.85 -8.86
N GLN A 117 0.07 7.04 -10.16
CA GLN A 117 -0.97 6.79 -11.16
C GLN A 117 -1.22 5.29 -11.31
N GLU A 118 -0.16 4.53 -11.51
CA GLU A 118 -0.19 3.07 -11.63
C GLU A 118 0.72 2.45 -10.59
N ALA A 119 0.31 1.32 -10.03
CA ALA A 119 1.12 0.53 -9.12
C ALA A 119 0.94 -0.97 -9.34
N ALA A 120 2.02 -1.70 -9.14
CA ALA A 120 1.99 -3.15 -9.12
C ALA A 120 2.72 -3.66 -7.87
N PHE A 121 2.15 -4.68 -7.24
CA PHE A 121 2.76 -5.37 -6.11
C PHE A 121 3.63 -6.50 -6.61
N TYR A 122 4.82 -6.60 -6.08
CA TYR A 122 5.80 -7.63 -6.37
C TYR A 122 6.13 -8.42 -5.10
N CYS A 123 6.11 -9.72 -5.20
CA CYS A 123 6.55 -10.63 -4.15
C CYS A 123 7.42 -11.71 -4.79
N GLY A 124 8.74 -11.64 -4.59
CA GLY A 124 9.67 -12.42 -5.39
C GLY A 124 9.49 -12.16 -6.88
N ARG A 125 9.14 -13.19 -7.65
CA ARG A 125 8.85 -13.09 -9.09
C ARG A 125 7.37 -12.94 -9.41
N SER A 126 6.50 -13.04 -8.42
CA SER A 126 5.06 -12.96 -8.60
C SER A 126 4.59 -11.52 -8.52
N THR A 127 3.67 -11.15 -9.40
CA THR A 127 3.15 -9.78 -9.52
C THR A 127 1.63 -9.77 -9.52
N ILE A 128 1.07 -8.67 -9.02
CA ILE A 128 -0.36 -8.39 -9.09
C ILE A 128 -0.56 -6.88 -9.22
N THR A 129 -1.46 -6.45 -10.09
CA THR A 129 -1.80 -5.04 -10.25
C THR A 129 -2.49 -4.49 -8.99
N ARG A 130 -2.49 -3.17 -8.81
CA ARG A 130 -3.22 -2.54 -7.69
C ARG A 130 -4.71 -2.81 -7.77
N GLU A 131 -5.26 -2.83 -8.97
CA GLU A 131 -6.68 -3.10 -9.26
C GLU A 131 -7.05 -4.54 -8.90
N ASP A 132 -6.27 -5.52 -9.33
CA ASP A 132 -6.52 -6.94 -9.00
C ASP A 132 -6.32 -7.22 -7.51
N MET A 133 -5.31 -6.60 -6.88
CA MET A 133 -5.11 -6.67 -5.44
C MET A 133 -6.32 -6.09 -4.69
N HIS A 134 -6.86 -4.95 -5.15
CA HIS A 134 -8.05 -4.32 -4.58
C HIS A 134 -9.26 -5.26 -4.70
N ALA A 135 -9.53 -5.77 -5.89
CA ALA A 135 -10.59 -6.73 -6.13
C ALA A 135 -10.44 -7.97 -5.22
N GLY A 136 -9.22 -8.50 -5.10
CA GLY A 136 -8.90 -9.61 -4.20
C GLY A 136 -9.18 -9.31 -2.73
N VAL A 137 -8.78 -8.13 -2.24
CA VAL A 137 -9.04 -7.70 -0.86
C VAL A 137 -10.55 -7.53 -0.60
N ILE A 138 -11.32 -7.02 -1.58
CA ILE A 138 -12.79 -6.99 -1.52
C ILE A 138 -13.34 -8.43 -1.47
N GLY A 139 -12.79 -9.35 -2.26
CA GLY A 139 -13.13 -10.76 -2.21
C GLY A 139 -12.90 -11.36 -0.82
N VAL A 140 -11.74 -11.12 -0.22
CA VAL A 140 -11.44 -11.55 1.17
C VAL A 140 -12.46 -10.98 2.15
N TRP A 141 -12.81 -9.69 2.04
CA TRP A 141 -13.81 -9.07 2.89
C TRP A 141 -15.19 -9.75 2.75
N ARG A 142 -15.66 -10.04 1.53
CA ARG A 142 -16.91 -10.74 1.27
C ARG A 142 -16.92 -12.13 1.92
N TRP A 143 -15.80 -12.84 1.86
CA TRP A 143 -15.65 -14.14 2.51
C TRP A 143 -15.64 -14.07 4.04
N GLN A 144 -15.01 -13.05 4.60
CA GLN A 144 -15.02 -12.80 6.05
C GLN A 144 -16.43 -12.56 6.61
N GLN A 145 -17.34 -11.98 5.81
CA GLN A 145 -18.75 -11.84 6.21
C GLN A 145 -19.49 -13.19 6.29
N ARG A 146 -19.00 -14.21 5.57
CA ARG A 146 -19.57 -15.55 5.54
C ARG A 146 -18.94 -16.49 6.57
N ASP A 147 -17.63 -16.39 6.74
CA ASP A 147 -16.83 -17.23 7.62
C ASP A 147 -15.61 -16.45 8.11
N ASN A 148 -15.68 -15.98 9.35
CA ASN A 148 -14.63 -15.16 9.97
C ASN A 148 -13.41 -15.96 10.45
N SER A 149 -13.40 -17.29 10.27
CA SER A 149 -12.29 -18.16 10.64
C SER A 149 -11.23 -18.31 9.53
N LEU A 150 -11.53 -17.87 8.30
CA LEU A 150 -10.68 -18.09 7.13
C LEU A 150 -9.34 -17.33 7.19
N ILE A 151 -9.36 -16.13 7.76
CA ILE A 151 -8.18 -15.27 7.91
C ILE A 151 -8.37 -14.39 9.15
N GLN A 152 -7.28 -14.08 9.86
CA GLN A 152 -7.36 -13.20 11.02
C GLN A 152 -7.81 -11.79 10.62
N ARG A 153 -8.85 -11.30 11.25
CA ARG A 153 -9.45 -9.99 10.98
C ARG A 153 -8.40 -8.87 10.95
N ARG A 154 -7.53 -8.80 11.96
CA ARG A 154 -6.45 -7.80 12.08
C ARG A 154 -5.48 -7.78 10.89
N VAL A 155 -5.36 -8.89 10.17
CA VAL A 155 -4.44 -9.02 9.03
C VAL A 155 -5.05 -8.40 7.80
N TYR A 156 -6.25 -8.82 7.39
CA TYR A 156 -6.86 -8.29 6.19
C TYR A 156 -7.31 -6.82 6.34
N GLU A 157 -7.66 -6.38 7.56
CA GLU A 157 -8.06 -4.98 7.81
C GLU A 157 -6.97 -3.97 7.45
N LYS A 158 -5.70 -4.34 7.54
CA LYS A 158 -4.60 -3.46 7.12
C LYS A 158 -4.66 -3.15 5.63
N ALA A 159 -4.83 -4.17 4.80
CA ALA A 159 -4.99 -4.01 3.36
C ALA A 159 -6.34 -3.33 3.03
N TRP A 160 -7.43 -3.77 3.66
CA TRP A 160 -8.74 -3.16 3.52
C TRP A 160 -8.72 -1.66 3.78
N ASN A 161 -8.16 -1.23 4.91
CA ASN A 161 -8.08 0.18 5.27
C ASN A 161 -7.23 0.99 4.28
N ARG A 162 -6.19 0.39 3.69
CA ARG A 162 -5.41 1.04 2.64
C ARG A 162 -6.22 1.33 1.39
N PHE A 163 -6.98 0.35 0.92
CA PHE A 163 -7.83 0.53 -0.25
C PHE A 163 -9.00 1.48 0.03
N ARG A 164 -9.58 1.44 1.21
CA ARG A 164 -10.58 2.43 1.65
C ARG A 164 -10.02 3.85 1.69
N LEU A 165 -8.77 3.99 2.12
CA LEU A 165 -8.09 5.29 2.11
C LEU A 165 -7.78 5.75 0.68
N LEU A 166 -7.44 4.83 -0.24
CA LEU A 166 -7.26 5.13 -1.66
C LEU A 166 -8.57 5.61 -2.29
N GLU A 167 -9.68 4.90 -2.06
CA GLU A 167 -11.01 5.32 -2.54
C GLU A 167 -11.38 6.72 -2.03
N TRP A 168 -11.10 6.99 -0.76
CA TRP A 168 -11.35 8.33 -0.19
C TRP A 168 -10.42 9.36 -0.82
N TYR A 169 -9.13 9.09 -0.97
CA TYR A 169 -8.19 9.96 -1.67
C TYR A 169 -8.64 10.26 -3.10
N ASP A 170 -9.08 9.25 -3.85
CA ASP A 170 -9.55 9.41 -5.23
C ASP A 170 -10.79 10.30 -5.36
N GLN A 171 -11.66 10.31 -4.35
CA GLN A 171 -12.85 11.16 -4.31
C GLN A 171 -12.52 12.63 -4.06
N ILE A 172 -11.57 12.93 -3.17
CA ILE A 172 -11.32 14.30 -2.70
C ILE A 172 -9.92 14.82 -3.08
N LYS A 173 -9.04 13.95 -3.61
CA LYS A 173 -7.68 14.30 -4.07
C LYS A 173 -6.93 15.17 -3.05
N ASP A 174 -6.44 16.33 -3.49
CA ASP A 174 -5.62 17.26 -2.70
C ASP A 174 -6.34 17.90 -1.50
N ASN A 175 -7.55 17.49 -1.20
CA ASN A 175 -8.36 18.02 -0.08
C ASN A 175 -8.44 17.08 1.13
N MET A 176 -7.56 16.08 1.24
CA MET A 176 -7.51 15.19 2.40
C MET A 176 -7.27 15.97 3.70
N PRO A 177 -8.18 15.91 4.69
CA PRO A 177 -7.97 16.62 5.97
C PRO A 177 -6.91 15.89 6.82
N LEU A 178 -5.95 16.64 7.38
CA LEU A 178 -4.86 16.10 8.20
C LEU A 178 -5.37 15.24 9.35
N VAL A 179 -6.28 15.78 10.17
CA VAL A 179 -6.77 15.09 11.38
C VAL A 179 -7.48 13.77 11.02
N GLY A 180 -8.34 13.79 9.98
CA GLY A 180 -9.02 12.58 9.51
C GLY A 180 -8.04 11.54 8.98
N THR A 181 -7.04 11.98 8.20
CA THR A 181 -6.01 11.08 7.66
C THR A 181 -5.15 10.49 8.77
N MET A 182 -4.76 11.30 9.79
CA MET A 182 -4.03 10.80 10.97
C MET A 182 -4.85 9.76 11.75
N ALA A 183 -6.13 10.00 11.98
CA ALA A 183 -7.00 9.04 12.65
C ALA A 183 -7.10 7.72 11.89
N TYR A 184 -7.25 7.79 10.57
CA TYR A 184 -7.34 6.62 9.70
C TYR A 184 -6.03 5.80 9.64
N THR A 185 -4.90 6.47 9.82
CA THR A 185 -3.56 5.87 9.76
C THR A 185 -2.95 5.61 11.14
N ALA A 186 -3.71 5.77 12.22
CA ALA A 186 -3.23 5.67 13.60
C ALA A 186 -2.54 4.33 13.93
N THR A 187 -2.96 3.24 13.29
CA THR A 187 -2.41 1.89 13.49
C THR A 187 -1.13 1.61 12.71
N LEU A 188 -0.76 2.48 11.77
CA LEU A 188 0.46 2.32 10.99
C LEU A 188 1.70 2.62 11.84
N ARG A 189 2.82 2.02 11.47
CA ARG A 189 4.09 2.13 12.18
C ARG A 189 5.02 3.15 11.54
N ALA A 190 5.62 3.97 12.36
CA ALA A 190 6.72 4.86 12.02
C ALA A 190 7.85 4.68 13.05
N THR A 191 9.08 4.57 12.58
CA THR A 191 10.27 4.47 13.45
C THR A 191 10.53 5.80 14.14
N ASP A 192 10.52 6.89 13.39
CA ASP A 192 10.56 8.25 13.92
C ASP A 192 9.13 8.74 14.13
N LYS A 193 8.81 9.28 15.30
CA LYS A 193 7.46 9.81 15.59
C LYS A 193 7.07 10.95 14.65
N LYS A 194 8.01 11.75 14.18
CA LYS A 194 7.78 12.84 13.21
C LYS A 194 7.25 12.32 11.88
N ASP A 195 7.61 11.10 11.49
CA ASP A 195 7.13 10.48 10.26
C ASP A 195 5.60 10.26 10.25
N ARG A 196 4.93 10.28 11.41
CA ARG A 196 3.47 10.27 11.48
C ARG A 196 2.81 11.50 10.85
N LEU A 197 3.52 12.64 10.84
CA LEU A 197 3.09 13.85 10.17
C LEU A 197 3.73 13.98 8.78
N TYR A 198 5.03 13.79 8.69
CA TYR A 198 5.78 14.05 7.46
C TYR A 198 5.40 13.11 6.31
N SER A 199 5.07 11.86 6.62
CA SER A 199 4.58 10.92 5.60
C SER A 199 3.21 11.29 5.02
N LEU A 200 2.48 12.19 5.65
CA LEU A 200 1.17 12.66 5.17
C LEU A 200 1.26 13.93 4.32
N LEU A 201 2.39 14.64 4.32
CA LEU A 201 2.54 15.93 3.65
C LEU A 201 2.23 15.87 2.15
N GLY A 202 2.58 14.77 1.48
CA GLY A 202 2.26 14.58 0.06
C GLY A 202 0.78 14.32 -0.22
N VAL A 203 0.00 13.95 0.81
CA VAL A 203 -1.38 13.44 0.68
C VAL A 203 -2.41 14.48 1.14
N VAL A 204 -2.10 15.25 2.20
CA VAL A 204 -3.06 16.15 2.83
C VAL A 204 -3.22 17.49 2.09
N ALA A 205 -4.32 18.18 2.35
CA ALA A 205 -4.66 19.46 1.76
C ALA A 205 -3.56 20.52 1.97
N ALA A 206 -3.40 21.43 1.00
CA ALA A 206 -2.38 22.48 1.05
C ALA A 206 -2.45 23.37 2.30
N LYS A 207 -3.67 23.65 2.80
CA LYS A 207 -3.89 24.39 4.04
C LYS A 207 -3.32 23.66 5.26
N ASP A 208 -3.48 22.33 5.31
CA ASP A 208 -3.03 21.49 6.42
C ASP A 208 -1.51 21.27 6.35
N ARG A 209 -0.94 21.18 5.13
CA ARG A 209 0.53 21.18 4.95
C ARG A 209 1.21 22.40 5.54
N LYS A 210 0.56 23.58 5.43
CA LYS A 210 1.07 24.83 6.03
C LYS A 210 1.11 24.79 7.55
N ILE A 211 0.18 24.07 8.18
CA ILE A 211 0.16 23.89 9.64
C ILE A 211 1.36 23.01 10.09
N VAL A 212 1.58 21.90 9.39
CA VAL A 212 2.72 21.00 9.70
C VAL A 212 4.08 21.67 9.41
N GLY A 213 4.14 22.53 8.41
CA GLY A 213 5.37 23.18 7.97
C GLY A 213 6.29 22.23 7.17
N ARG A 214 7.55 22.64 7.02
CA ARG A 214 8.56 21.83 6.35
C ARG A 214 9.09 20.73 7.25
N PRO A 215 9.43 19.56 6.71
CA PRO A 215 10.08 18.52 7.46
C PRO A 215 11.38 19.03 8.10
N ASP A 216 11.53 18.81 9.41
CA ASP A 216 12.72 19.13 10.17
C ASP A 216 13.07 17.95 11.10
N TYR A 217 14.09 17.21 10.69
CA TYR A 217 14.58 16.08 11.50
C TYR A 217 15.60 16.48 12.55
N GLN A 218 16.12 17.72 12.52
CA GLN A 218 17.04 18.24 13.52
C GLN A 218 16.32 18.67 14.80
N SER A 219 15.13 19.25 14.67
CA SER A 219 14.35 19.69 15.83
C SER A 219 13.80 18.53 16.68
N PRO A 220 13.62 18.71 17.98
CA PRO A 220 12.97 17.74 18.85
C PRO A 220 11.54 17.44 18.40
N THR A 221 11.07 16.19 18.58
CA THR A 221 9.70 15.78 18.23
C THR A 221 8.63 16.65 18.89
N SER A 222 8.87 17.14 20.10
CA SER A 222 7.95 18.04 20.82
C SER A 222 7.65 19.35 20.09
N LEU A 223 8.62 19.89 19.34
CA LEU A 223 8.39 21.10 18.55
C LEU A 223 7.59 20.85 17.28
N VAL A 224 7.68 19.65 16.72
CA VAL A 224 6.90 19.29 15.51
C VAL A 224 5.41 19.12 15.81
N TYR A 225 5.08 18.81 17.06
CA TYR A 225 3.69 18.58 17.51
C TYR A 225 3.12 19.76 18.35
N ALA A 226 3.89 20.86 18.51
CA ALA A 226 3.45 22.05 19.21
C ALA A 226 2.65 22.99 18.28
#